data_66bf76915350dacdbe839edef173e4f3
#
_entry.id   66bf76915350dacdbe839edef173e4f3
#
_cell.length_a   1.000
_cell.length_b   1.000
_cell.length_c   1.000
_cell.angle_alpha   90.00
_cell.angle_beta   90.00
_cell.angle_gamma   90.00
#
_symmetry.space_group_name_H-M   'P 1'
#
loop_
_entity.id
_entity.type
_entity.pdbx_description
1 polymer ?
#
loop_
_entity_poly.entity_id
_entity_poly.type
_entity_poly.pdbx_seq_one_letter_code
_entity_poly.pdbx_strand_id
1 'polypeptide(L)'
;MRIVILGTAWPYRGGLAAFNERLAKQFVLEGHEVEMVTFSLQYPSFLFPGKTQYSNEVSPAGLKIVREVNSCNPLSWLRVGKRLKQEAPDLLISCYWMAFFAPCYGVIQNIVKRNGKTKCIALVHNMIPHEPSILDKLLAPFYVKQNDGFVALSDSVVKDSALLDRENKPKTYSPHPVYDHYGEKMSKKDACEALGLKTSKNYMLFFGLVRAYKGLDWLLEAFAKVKDELTELHLIVAGEFYEDEDKYRKQIADNGLIDRVIIKNEFIADADLRKYFGAADLIVQPYKTATQSGVTQVAFHFEKPCLVTNVGGLGEIIHHGKMGYAVDPQVDAIVEALIDYYKNDRQTAFTEYLIKEKELYGWNIMAQAFYRILLDIEK
;
A
#
# COMPACT_ATOMS: atom_id res chain seq x y z
N MET A 1 -19.24 -19.11 -2.36
CA MET A 1 -18.14 -19.75 -1.62
C MET A 1 -18.08 -19.23 -0.22
N ARG A 2 -17.54 -20.01 0.71
CA ARG A 2 -17.13 -19.52 2.03
C ARG A 2 -15.64 -19.19 2.00
N ILE A 3 -15.31 -17.92 2.23
CA ILE A 3 -13.95 -17.38 2.13
C ILE A 3 -13.50 -16.91 3.52
N VAL A 4 -12.30 -17.31 3.93
CA VAL A 4 -11.65 -16.81 5.14
C VAL A 4 -10.44 -15.98 4.73
N ILE A 5 -10.33 -14.73 5.23
CA ILE A 5 -9.16 -13.87 5.06
C ILE A 5 -8.42 -13.82 6.38
N LEU A 6 -7.21 -14.39 6.38
CA LEU A 6 -6.30 -14.44 7.53
C LEU A 6 -5.27 -13.31 7.41
N GLY A 7 -5.41 -12.26 8.21
CA GLY A 7 -4.53 -11.11 8.12
C GLY A 7 -4.91 -9.97 9.06
N THR A 8 -4.23 -8.84 8.88
CA THR A 8 -4.51 -7.62 9.63
C THR A 8 -5.86 -7.04 9.23
N ALA A 9 -6.69 -6.73 10.23
CA ALA A 9 -7.98 -6.05 10.09
C ALA A 9 -8.28 -5.26 11.37
N TRP A 10 -9.37 -4.53 11.40
CA TRP A 10 -9.83 -3.85 12.61
C TRP A 10 -9.68 -4.73 13.87
N PRO A 11 -9.20 -4.18 14.98
CA PRO A 11 -8.95 -2.78 15.30
C PRO A 11 -7.54 -2.27 14.94
N TYR A 12 -6.78 -3.01 14.14
CA TYR A 12 -5.47 -2.53 13.69
C TYR A 12 -5.63 -1.46 12.63
N ARG A 13 -4.75 -0.42 12.68
CA ARG A 13 -4.76 0.68 11.73
C ARG A 13 -3.74 0.48 10.60
N GLY A 14 -3.94 1.20 9.50
CA GLY A 14 -2.98 1.35 8.40
C GLY A 14 -3.40 0.64 7.13
N GLY A 15 -2.63 0.85 6.07
CA GLY A 15 -2.97 0.45 4.70
C GLY A 15 -3.24 -1.05 4.52
N LEU A 16 -2.56 -1.93 5.27
CA LEU A 16 -2.80 -3.36 5.19
C LEU A 16 -4.18 -3.77 5.74
N ALA A 17 -4.62 -3.15 6.85
CA ALA A 17 -5.95 -3.42 7.41
C ALA A 17 -7.03 -2.92 6.44
N ALA A 18 -6.93 -1.68 6.00
CA ALA A 18 -7.86 -1.08 5.05
C ALA A 18 -7.94 -1.88 3.73
N PHE A 19 -6.80 -2.36 3.21
CA PHE A 19 -6.75 -3.20 2.03
C PHE A 19 -7.51 -4.52 2.23
N ASN A 20 -7.21 -5.24 3.29
CA ASN A 20 -7.81 -6.55 3.57
C ASN A 20 -9.33 -6.43 3.81
N GLU A 21 -9.77 -5.39 4.52
CA GLU A 21 -11.18 -5.10 4.76
C GLU A 21 -11.92 -4.74 3.47
N ARG A 22 -11.28 -3.95 2.60
CA ARG A 22 -11.89 -3.62 1.31
C ARG A 22 -11.97 -4.83 0.39
N LEU A 23 -10.97 -5.70 0.38
CA LEU A 23 -11.00 -6.97 -0.35
C LEU A 23 -12.13 -7.88 0.19
N ALA A 24 -12.27 -7.97 1.52
CA ALA A 24 -13.35 -8.71 2.14
C ALA A 24 -14.73 -8.18 1.70
N LYS A 25 -14.91 -6.86 1.71
CA LYS A 25 -16.14 -6.21 1.20
C LYS A 25 -16.40 -6.54 -0.27
N GLN A 26 -15.37 -6.62 -1.11
CA GLN A 26 -15.53 -7.00 -2.51
C GLN A 26 -16.10 -8.40 -2.64
N PHE A 27 -15.56 -9.37 -1.93
CA PHE A 27 -16.09 -10.74 -1.95
C PHE A 27 -17.53 -10.82 -1.40
N VAL A 28 -17.87 -10.03 -0.37
CA VAL A 28 -19.27 -9.92 0.13
C VAL A 28 -20.18 -9.35 -0.94
N LEU A 29 -19.77 -8.30 -1.66
CA LEU A 29 -20.54 -7.72 -2.78
C LEU A 29 -20.78 -8.72 -3.93
N GLU A 30 -19.84 -9.65 -4.13
CA GLU A 30 -19.94 -10.73 -5.12
C GLU A 30 -20.75 -11.95 -4.61
N GLY A 31 -21.39 -11.83 -3.43
CA GLY A 31 -22.31 -12.83 -2.89
C GLY A 31 -21.61 -13.98 -2.16
N HIS A 32 -20.38 -13.78 -1.67
CA HIS A 32 -19.67 -14.80 -0.87
C HIS A 32 -19.90 -14.61 0.64
N GLU A 33 -19.85 -15.71 1.39
CA GLU A 33 -19.76 -15.69 2.84
C GLU A 33 -18.30 -15.43 3.24
N VAL A 34 -18.02 -14.28 3.88
CA VAL A 34 -16.64 -13.87 4.20
C VAL A 34 -16.45 -13.72 5.70
N GLU A 35 -15.38 -14.32 6.22
CA GLU A 35 -14.90 -14.11 7.59
C GLU A 35 -13.46 -13.61 7.56
N MET A 36 -13.18 -12.55 8.29
CA MET A 36 -11.81 -12.08 8.53
C MET A 36 -11.31 -12.62 9.87
N VAL A 37 -10.21 -13.33 9.84
CA VAL A 37 -9.51 -13.83 11.04
C VAL A 37 -8.29 -12.97 11.27
N THR A 38 -8.35 -12.13 12.30
CA THR A 38 -7.29 -11.18 12.62
C THR A 38 -6.63 -11.43 13.96
N PHE A 39 -5.67 -10.60 14.29
CA PHE A 39 -4.83 -10.78 15.46
C PHE A 39 -5.51 -10.33 16.76
N SER A 40 -5.36 -11.14 17.81
CA SER A 40 -5.52 -10.69 19.20
C SER A 40 -4.23 -10.00 19.68
N LEU A 41 -3.06 -10.44 19.18
CA LEU A 41 -1.76 -9.78 19.28
C LEU A 41 -1.04 -9.89 17.94
N GLN A 42 -0.83 -8.74 17.24
CA GLN A 42 -0.11 -8.70 15.97
C GLN A 42 1.39 -8.58 16.18
N TYR A 43 1.83 -7.59 16.96
CA TYR A 43 3.23 -7.39 17.38
C TYR A 43 3.32 -7.22 18.88
N PRO A 44 4.34 -7.78 19.53
CA PRO A 44 4.76 -7.32 20.85
C PRO A 44 5.05 -5.82 20.83
N SER A 45 4.68 -5.11 21.90
CA SER A 45 4.79 -3.65 21.96
C SER A 45 6.19 -3.10 21.67
N PHE A 46 7.23 -3.84 22.06
CA PHE A 46 8.63 -3.46 21.85
C PHE A 46 9.10 -3.59 20.39
N LEU A 47 8.37 -4.31 19.53
CA LEU A 47 8.67 -4.44 18.09
C LEU A 47 7.92 -3.43 17.24
N PHE A 48 6.97 -2.70 17.82
CA PHE A 48 6.18 -1.73 17.06
C PHE A 48 6.78 -0.33 17.17
N PRO A 49 7.26 0.28 16.08
CA PRO A 49 7.95 1.57 16.12
C PRO A 49 7.04 2.79 16.33
N GLY A 50 5.70 2.62 16.19
CA GLY A 50 4.72 3.70 16.27
C GLY A 50 4.11 3.88 17.66
N LYS A 51 3.33 4.97 17.84
CA LYS A 51 2.65 5.28 19.12
C LYS A 51 1.55 4.28 19.47
N THR A 52 0.78 3.81 18.48
CA THR A 52 -0.27 2.81 18.65
C THR A 52 -0.48 2.00 17.38
N GLN A 53 -0.83 0.71 17.54
CA GLN A 53 -1.21 -0.18 16.43
C GLN A 53 -2.72 -0.10 16.13
N TYR A 54 -3.50 0.54 17.00
CA TYR A 54 -4.95 0.46 16.97
C TYR A 54 -5.58 1.70 16.37
N SER A 55 -6.69 1.51 15.64
CA SER A 55 -7.58 2.55 15.18
C SER A 55 -8.56 2.94 16.29
N ASN A 56 -8.94 4.21 16.30
CA ASN A 56 -10.04 4.72 17.13
C ASN A 56 -11.40 4.63 16.41
N GLU A 57 -11.42 4.13 15.19
CA GLU A 57 -12.62 4.00 14.37
C GLU A 57 -13.49 2.82 14.82
N VAL A 58 -14.77 2.89 14.50
CA VAL A 58 -15.71 1.78 14.73
C VAL A 58 -15.41 0.63 13.77
N SER A 59 -15.77 -0.60 14.18
CA SER A 59 -15.62 -1.77 13.32
C SER A 59 -16.35 -1.56 11.98
N PRO A 60 -15.72 -1.94 10.86
CA PRO A 60 -16.34 -1.84 9.53
C PRO A 60 -17.67 -2.59 9.48
N ALA A 61 -18.74 -1.89 9.10
CA ALA A 61 -20.05 -2.50 8.96
C ALA A 61 -20.07 -3.57 7.84
N GLY A 62 -20.84 -4.65 8.07
CA GLY A 62 -21.04 -5.71 7.10
C GLY A 62 -19.89 -6.71 6.97
N LEU A 63 -18.86 -6.64 7.83
CA LEU A 63 -17.78 -7.61 7.89
C LEU A 63 -17.81 -8.41 9.20
N LYS A 64 -17.66 -9.72 9.08
CA LYS A 64 -17.45 -10.61 10.24
C LYS A 64 -15.94 -10.67 10.54
N ILE A 65 -15.51 -9.99 11.61
CA ILE A 65 -14.09 -9.93 12.02
C ILE A 65 -13.92 -10.67 13.36
N VAL A 66 -13.04 -11.68 13.36
CA VAL A 66 -12.75 -12.52 14.54
C VAL A 66 -11.29 -12.33 14.96
N ARG A 67 -11.07 -11.84 16.19
CA ARG A 67 -9.76 -11.55 16.76
C ARG A 67 -9.26 -12.72 17.61
N GLU A 68 -8.52 -13.65 17.01
CA GLU A 68 -8.13 -14.86 17.74
C GLU A 68 -6.67 -15.30 17.53
N VAL A 69 -5.96 -14.75 16.54
CA VAL A 69 -4.56 -15.12 16.28
C VAL A 69 -3.62 -14.31 17.15
N ASN A 70 -2.84 -14.98 18.00
CA ASN A 70 -1.68 -14.38 18.65
C ASN A 70 -0.44 -14.77 17.86
N SER A 71 0.23 -13.80 17.22
CA SER A 71 1.38 -14.03 16.32
C SER A 71 2.56 -14.74 16.99
N CYS A 72 2.66 -14.65 18.33
CA CYS A 72 3.75 -15.22 19.13
C CYS A 72 3.35 -16.47 19.93
N ASN A 73 2.07 -16.90 19.87
CA ASN A 73 1.60 -18.04 20.67
C ASN A 73 1.16 -19.23 19.79
N PRO A 74 1.99 -20.30 19.68
CA PRO A 74 1.67 -21.49 18.88
C PRO A 74 0.35 -22.17 19.29
N LEU A 75 -0.07 -22.09 20.54
CA LEU A 75 -1.34 -22.69 20.98
C LEU A 75 -2.54 -22.00 20.33
N SER A 76 -2.45 -20.68 20.08
CA SER A 76 -3.49 -19.96 19.32
C SER A 76 -3.54 -20.44 17.87
N TRP A 77 -2.38 -20.70 17.23
CA TRP A 77 -2.31 -21.18 15.85
C TRP A 77 -2.96 -22.56 15.70
N LEU A 78 -2.68 -23.47 16.66
CA LEU A 78 -3.29 -24.79 16.68
C LEU A 78 -4.81 -24.73 16.87
N ARG A 79 -5.29 -23.84 17.77
CA ARG A 79 -6.72 -23.66 18.01
C ARG A 79 -7.43 -23.11 16.77
N VAL A 80 -6.90 -22.03 16.17
CA VAL A 80 -7.46 -21.40 14.97
C VAL A 80 -7.43 -22.37 13.79
N GLY A 81 -6.30 -23.06 13.58
CA GLY A 81 -6.17 -24.06 12.52
C GLY A 81 -7.18 -25.21 12.66
N LYS A 82 -7.41 -25.71 13.90
CA LYS A 82 -8.41 -26.77 14.15
C LYS A 82 -9.83 -26.28 13.89
N ARG A 83 -10.19 -25.05 14.33
CA ARG A 83 -11.49 -24.44 14.07
C ARG A 83 -11.75 -24.34 12.57
N LEU A 84 -10.83 -23.68 11.83
CA LEU A 84 -10.97 -23.50 10.39
C LEU A 84 -10.94 -24.83 9.62
N LYS A 85 -10.18 -25.83 10.10
CA LYS A 85 -10.22 -27.18 9.53
C LYS A 85 -11.62 -27.81 9.63
N GLN A 86 -12.29 -27.67 10.78
CA GLN A 86 -13.65 -28.20 11.00
C GLN A 86 -14.69 -27.45 10.18
N GLU A 87 -14.55 -26.14 10.08
CA GLU A 87 -15.43 -25.28 9.30
C GLU A 87 -15.28 -25.44 7.79
N ALA A 88 -14.13 -25.95 7.35
CA ALA A 88 -13.80 -26.30 5.97
C ALA A 88 -14.21 -25.21 4.94
N PRO A 89 -13.70 -23.94 5.05
CA PRO A 89 -13.99 -22.94 4.04
C PRO A 89 -13.51 -23.42 2.66
N ASP A 90 -14.10 -22.87 1.59
CA ASP A 90 -13.66 -23.19 0.24
C ASP A 90 -12.28 -22.58 -0.06
N LEU A 91 -12.07 -21.35 0.43
CA LEU A 91 -10.85 -20.57 0.22
C LEU A 91 -10.35 -19.96 1.54
N LEU A 92 -9.06 -20.14 1.84
CA LEU A 92 -8.32 -19.43 2.88
C LEU A 92 -7.28 -18.52 2.22
N ILE A 93 -7.47 -17.21 2.33
CA ILE A 93 -6.52 -16.21 1.86
C ILE A 93 -5.66 -15.76 3.03
N SER A 94 -4.34 -15.91 2.96
CA SER A 94 -3.42 -15.34 3.93
C SER A 94 -2.74 -14.09 3.38
N CYS A 95 -2.84 -12.97 4.09
CA CYS A 95 -2.28 -11.68 3.68
C CYS A 95 -0.86 -11.55 4.22
N TYR A 96 0.14 -11.82 3.38
CA TYR A 96 1.54 -11.93 3.75
C TYR A 96 2.34 -10.66 3.37
N TRP A 97 3.10 -10.11 4.32
CA TRP A 97 3.96 -8.93 4.09
C TRP A 97 5.35 -9.00 4.75
N MET A 98 5.59 -9.97 5.64
CA MET A 98 6.91 -10.18 6.25
C MET A 98 7.02 -11.56 6.90
N ALA A 99 8.24 -12.11 6.96
CA ALA A 99 8.52 -13.46 7.41
C ALA A 99 8.21 -13.71 8.89
N PHE A 100 8.10 -12.68 9.72
CA PHE A 100 7.66 -12.78 11.11
C PHE A 100 6.32 -13.55 11.24
N PHE A 101 5.41 -13.40 10.27
CA PHE A 101 4.11 -14.08 10.26
C PHE A 101 4.13 -15.47 9.61
N ALA A 102 5.23 -15.85 8.97
CA ALA A 102 5.36 -17.12 8.29
C ALA A 102 5.06 -18.34 9.21
N PRO A 103 5.55 -18.40 10.47
CA PRO A 103 5.25 -19.51 11.35
C PRO A 103 3.75 -19.64 11.69
N CYS A 104 3.10 -18.55 12.07
CA CYS A 104 1.69 -18.61 12.47
C CYS A 104 0.78 -18.91 11.27
N TYR A 105 0.98 -18.26 10.13
CA TYR A 105 0.22 -18.54 8.91
C TYR A 105 0.47 -19.95 8.40
N GLY A 106 1.73 -20.36 8.32
CA GLY A 106 2.09 -21.69 7.82
C GLY A 106 1.54 -22.83 8.68
N VAL A 107 1.56 -22.70 10.02
CA VAL A 107 0.98 -23.73 10.91
C VAL A 107 -0.55 -23.78 10.75
N ILE A 108 -1.24 -22.64 10.73
CA ILE A 108 -2.69 -22.58 10.53
C ILE A 108 -3.07 -23.25 9.21
N GLN A 109 -2.44 -22.85 8.09
CA GLN A 109 -2.70 -23.40 6.76
C GLN A 109 -2.41 -24.90 6.67
N ASN A 110 -1.30 -25.37 7.25
CA ASN A 110 -0.95 -26.79 7.28
C ASN A 110 -2.04 -27.63 7.96
N ILE A 111 -2.64 -27.11 9.03
CA ILE A 111 -3.73 -27.81 9.73
C ILE A 111 -5.02 -27.76 8.90
N VAL A 112 -5.35 -26.61 8.33
CA VAL A 112 -6.57 -26.43 7.52
C VAL A 112 -6.55 -27.34 6.29
N LYS A 113 -5.45 -27.40 5.56
CA LYS A 113 -5.31 -28.25 4.35
C LYS A 113 -5.59 -29.74 4.61
N ARG A 114 -5.46 -30.22 5.85
CA ARG A 114 -5.78 -31.60 6.22
C ARG A 114 -7.28 -31.93 6.15
N ASN A 115 -8.16 -30.96 5.86
CA ASN A 115 -9.57 -31.24 5.56
C ASN A 115 -9.79 -31.73 4.12
N GLY A 116 -8.78 -31.62 3.25
CA GLY A 116 -8.83 -32.06 1.85
C GLY A 116 -9.68 -31.19 0.91
N LYS A 117 -10.34 -30.12 1.43
CA LYS A 117 -11.26 -29.27 0.68
C LYS A 117 -10.70 -27.87 0.46
N THR A 118 -10.23 -27.22 1.54
CA THR A 118 -9.84 -25.82 1.53
C THR A 118 -8.61 -25.58 0.67
N LYS A 119 -8.70 -24.65 -0.27
CA LYS A 119 -7.54 -24.12 -1.00
C LYS A 119 -6.93 -22.94 -0.25
N CYS A 120 -5.61 -22.93 -0.09
CA CYS A 120 -4.87 -21.89 0.59
C CYS A 120 -4.13 -21.02 -0.44
N ILE A 121 -4.52 -19.76 -0.58
CA ILE A 121 -3.89 -18.82 -1.51
C ILE A 121 -3.26 -17.68 -0.70
N ALA A 122 -2.00 -17.34 -1.02
CA ALA A 122 -1.32 -16.19 -0.46
C ALA A 122 -1.67 -14.93 -1.26
N LEU A 123 -2.12 -13.88 -0.57
CA LEU A 123 -2.03 -12.52 -1.06
C LEU A 123 -0.70 -11.92 -0.58
N VAL A 124 0.19 -11.65 -1.51
CA VAL A 124 1.57 -11.28 -1.19
C VAL A 124 1.80 -9.79 -1.45
N HIS A 125 1.96 -9.03 -0.38
CA HIS A 125 2.34 -7.62 -0.43
C HIS A 125 3.86 -7.45 -0.59
N ASN A 126 4.63 -8.31 0.06
CA ASN A 126 6.09 -8.37 -0.02
C ASN A 126 6.54 -9.79 0.35
N MET A 127 7.35 -10.43 -0.50
CA MET A 127 7.83 -11.80 -0.25
C MET A 127 9.22 -11.80 0.40
N ILE A 128 10.14 -11.01 -0.12
CA ILE A 128 11.51 -10.88 0.36
C ILE A 128 11.71 -9.43 0.82
N PRO A 129 12.05 -9.19 2.11
CA PRO A 129 12.33 -7.83 2.58
C PRO A 129 13.56 -7.25 1.88
N HIS A 130 13.65 -5.91 1.79
CA HIS A 130 14.80 -5.21 1.19
C HIS A 130 16.13 -5.52 1.90
N GLU A 131 16.06 -5.81 3.20
CA GLU A 131 17.20 -6.25 4.02
C GLU A 131 16.89 -7.62 4.62
N PRO A 132 17.06 -8.72 3.86
CA PRO A 132 16.68 -10.04 4.30
C PRO A 132 17.59 -10.55 5.43
N SER A 133 16.99 -10.94 6.52
CA SER A 133 17.64 -11.61 7.63
C SER A 133 17.82 -13.11 7.36
N ILE A 134 18.64 -13.79 8.20
CA ILE A 134 18.75 -15.25 8.15
C ILE A 134 17.39 -15.92 8.44
N LEU A 135 16.59 -15.34 9.32
CA LEU A 135 15.25 -15.84 9.65
C LEU A 135 14.31 -15.77 8.45
N ASP A 136 14.37 -14.72 7.64
CA ASP A 136 13.54 -14.61 6.43
C ASP A 136 13.83 -15.76 5.46
N LYS A 137 15.11 -16.12 5.29
CA LYS A 137 15.53 -17.24 4.42
C LYS A 137 15.04 -18.61 4.89
N LEU A 138 14.79 -18.78 6.20
CA LEU A 138 14.32 -20.04 6.77
C LEU A 138 12.79 -20.10 6.83
N LEU A 139 12.14 -19.00 7.21
CA LEU A 139 10.72 -18.97 7.52
C LEU A 139 9.84 -18.77 6.27
N ALA A 140 10.27 -17.97 5.30
CA ALA A 140 9.50 -17.74 4.09
C ALA A 140 9.28 -19.02 3.25
N PRO A 141 10.27 -19.89 3.03
CA PRO A 141 10.04 -21.17 2.34
C PRO A 141 9.06 -22.10 3.06
N PHE A 142 9.05 -22.10 4.39
CA PHE A 142 8.06 -22.87 5.16
C PHE A 142 6.64 -22.38 4.88
N TYR A 143 6.41 -21.08 4.86
CA TYR A 143 5.12 -20.49 4.53
C TYR A 143 4.72 -20.76 3.08
N VAL A 144 5.63 -20.55 2.13
CA VAL A 144 5.40 -20.77 0.69
C VAL A 144 4.93 -22.20 0.43
N LYS A 145 5.51 -23.20 1.10
CA LYS A 145 5.12 -24.60 0.98
C LYS A 145 3.65 -24.86 1.35
N GLN A 146 3.06 -24.07 2.27
CA GLN A 146 1.69 -24.29 2.73
C GLN A 146 0.62 -23.73 1.80
N ASN A 147 0.98 -22.87 0.86
CA ASN A 147 0.05 -22.27 -0.07
C ASN A 147 -0.11 -23.15 -1.33
N ASP A 148 -1.29 -23.11 -1.95
CA ASP A 148 -1.62 -23.78 -3.20
C ASP A 148 -1.41 -22.84 -4.41
N GLY A 149 -1.38 -21.52 -4.17
CA GLY A 149 -1.13 -20.50 -5.18
C GLY A 149 -0.89 -19.13 -4.58
N PHE A 150 -0.54 -18.16 -5.44
CA PHE A 150 -0.12 -16.83 -5.01
C PHE A 150 -0.74 -15.74 -5.89
N VAL A 151 -1.29 -14.71 -5.26
CA VAL A 151 -1.65 -13.45 -5.89
C VAL A 151 -0.67 -12.41 -5.38
N ALA A 152 0.12 -11.80 -6.26
CA ALA A 152 1.13 -10.81 -5.92
C ALA A 152 0.76 -9.45 -6.51
N LEU A 153 1.12 -8.39 -5.80
CA LEU A 153 0.72 -7.02 -6.13
C LEU A 153 1.72 -6.30 -7.08
N SER A 154 2.84 -6.94 -7.43
CA SER A 154 3.80 -6.48 -8.45
C SER A 154 4.49 -7.66 -9.12
N ASP A 155 5.03 -7.44 -10.31
CA ASP A 155 5.82 -8.45 -11.03
C ASP A 155 7.10 -8.83 -10.27
N SER A 156 7.70 -7.90 -9.55
CA SER A 156 8.86 -8.19 -8.70
C SER A 156 8.52 -9.19 -7.60
N VAL A 157 7.35 -9.04 -6.94
CA VAL A 157 6.87 -9.97 -5.90
C VAL A 157 6.46 -11.34 -6.49
N VAL A 158 5.98 -11.39 -7.73
CA VAL A 158 5.76 -12.68 -8.45
C VAL A 158 7.09 -13.41 -8.62
N LYS A 159 8.13 -12.72 -9.06
CA LYS A 159 9.49 -13.28 -9.24
C LYS A 159 10.08 -13.76 -7.92
N ASP A 160 9.96 -12.96 -6.86
CA ASP A 160 10.42 -13.34 -5.52
C ASP A 160 9.69 -14.60 -5.01
N SER A 161 8.38 -14.67 -5.22
CA SER A 161 7.58 -15.85 -4.85
C SER A 161 8.01 -17.09 -5.64
N ALA A 162 8.36 -16.92 -6.92
CA ALA A 162 8.84 -18.02 -7.77
C ALA A 162 10.21 -18.53 -7.32
N LEU A 163 11.10 -17.67 -6.82
CA LEU A 163 12.42 -18.07 -6.29
C LEU A 163 12.32 -18.98 -5.06
N LEU A 164 11.28 -18.80 -4.24
CA LEU A 164 11.07 -19.58 -3.01
C LEU A 164 10.20 -20.81 -3.22
N ASP A 165 9.41 -20.83 -4.29
CA ASP A 165 8.48 -21.92 -4.59
C ASP A 165 9.13 -23.00 -5.48
N ARG A 166 9.44 -24.15 -4.87
CA ARG A 166 10.05 -25.31 -5.54
C ARG A 166 9.04 -26.19 -6.28
N GLU A 167 7.75 -25.98 -6.05
CA GLU A 167 6.67 -26.81 -6.61
C GLU A 167 6.02 -26.19 -7.84
N ASN A 168 6.48 -25.01 -8.25
CA ASN A 168 5.97 -24.24 -9.40
C ASN A 168 4.44 -24.05 -9.38
N LYS A 169 3.90 -23.69 -8.23
CA LYS A 169 2.46 -23.47 -8.03
C LYS A 169 1.96 -22.26 -8.84
N PRO A 170 0.66 -22.18 -9.14
CA PRO A 170 0.08 -21.06 -9.84
C PRO A 170 0.38 -19.72 -9.16
N LYS A 171 0.80 -18.73 -9.94
CA LYS A 171 1.08 -17.35 -9.49
C LYS A 171 0.48 -16.38 -10.47
N THR A 172 -0.13 -15.32 -9.98
CA THR A 172 -0.63 -14.24 -10.84
C THR A 172 -0.29 -12.88 -10.27
N TYR A 173 0.03 -11.96 -11.16
CA TYR A 173 0.08 -10.55 -10.86
C TYR A 173 -1.34 -9.97 -10.86
N SER A 174 -1.65 -9.17 -9.85
CA SER A 174 -2.79 -8.28 -9.84
C SER A 174 -2.34 -6.93 -9.28
N PRO A 175 -2.46 -5.85 -10.05
CA PRO A 175 -2.04 -4.54 -9.57
C PRO A 175 -2.80 -4.17 -8.29
N HIS A 176 -2.17 -3.40 -7.44
CA HIS A 176 -2.82 -2.90 -6.23
C HIS A 176 -4.08 -2.11 -6.60
N PRO A 177 -5.27 -2.49 -6.13
CA PRO A 177 -6.51 -1.77 -6.49
C PRO A 177 -6.51 -0.33 -5.99
N VAL A 178 -7.24 0.51 -6.70
CA VAL A 178 -7.50 1.89 -6.26
C VAL A 178 -8.35 1.86 -5.00
N TYR A 179 -7.94 2.59 -3.99
CA TYR A 179 -8.75 2.78 -2.78
C TYR A 179 -9.97 3.65 -3.09
N ASP A 180 -11.16 3.16 -2.78
CA ASP A 180 -12.44 3.80 -3.09
C ASP A 180 -13.23 4.24 -1.83
N HIS A 181 -12.61 4.16 -0.65
CA HIS A 181 -13.25 4.44 0.64
C HIS A 181 -12.89 5.79 1.27
N TYR A 182 -12.03 6.59 0.62
CA TYR A 182 -11.59 7.88 1.15
C TYR A 182 -12.54 9.06 0.87
N GLY A 183 -13.80 8.75 0.50
CA GLY A 183 -14.83 9.74 0.23
C GLY A 183 -14.72 10.42 -1.13
N GLU A 184 -15.58 11.39 -1.34
CA GLU A 184 -15.65 12.12 -2.60
C GLU A 184 -14.49 13.10 -2.77
N LYS A 185 -14.11 13.32 -4.02
CA LYS A 185 -13.09 14.31 -4.40
C LYS A 185 -13.52 15.70 -3.96
N MET A 186 -12.56 16.49 -3.50
CA MET A 186 -12.74 17.88 -3.17
C MET A 186 -12.16 18.76 -4.28
N SER A 187 -12.84 19.86 -4.63
CA SER A 187 -12.27 20.82 -5.58
C SER A 187 -10.98 21.44 -5.03
N LYS A 188 -10.05 21.86 -5.91
CA LYS A 188 -8.83 22.54 -5.49
C LYS A 188 -9.14 23.79 -4.65
N LYS A 189 -10.20 24.52 -5.00
CA LYS A 189 -10.62 25.70 -4.27
C LYS A 189 -11.01 25.37 -2.84
N ASP A 190 -11.95 24.43 -2.66
CA ASP A 190 -12.45 24.06 -1.33
C ASP A 190 -11.36 23.40 -0.49
N ALA A 191 -10.50 22.59 -1.11
CA ALA A 191 -9.37 21.95 -0.44
C ALA A 191 -8.33 22.97 0.04
N CYS A 192 -7.96 23.95 -0.80
CA CYS A 192 -7.06 25.03 -0.41
C CYS A 192 -7.67 25.88 0.71
N GLU A 193 -8.95 26.22 0.63
CA GLU A 193 -9.65 26.95 1.68
C GLU A 193 -9.62 26.21 3.01
N ALA A 194 -9.94 24.89 2.99
CA ALA A 194 -9.91 24.04 4.19
C ALA A 194 -8.51 23.92 4.82
N LEU A 195 -7.44 24.05 4.03
CA LEU A 195 -6.04 23.99 4.50
C LEU A 195 -5.42 25.38 4.76
N GLY A 196 -6.14 26.48 4.49
CA GLY A 196 -5.62 27.85 4.59
C GLY A 196 -4.58 28.18 3.51
N LEU A 197 -4.70 27.56 2.33
CA LEU A 197 -3.77 27.71 1.21
C LEU A 197 -4.32 28.66 0.13
N LYS A 198 -3.42 29.22 -0.69
CA LYS A 198 -3.82 30.10 -1.81
C LYS A 198 -4.14 29.25 -3.05
N THR A 199 -5.36 29.35 -3.56
CA THR A 199 -5.81 28.61 -4.75
C THR A 199 -5.02 28.97 -6.04
N SER A 200 -4.41 30.17 -6.08
CA SER A 200 -3.59 30.63 -7.21
C SER A 200 -2.21 29.99 -7.29
N LYS A 201 -1.82 29.19 -6.29
CA LYS A 201 -0.52 28.51 -6.25
C LYS A 201 -0.61 27.08 -6.76
N ASN A 202 0.53 26.57 -7.20
CA ASN A 202 0.70 25.15 -7.55
C ASN A 202 1.26 24.39 -6.35
N TYR A 203 0.72 23.19 -6.11
CA TYR A 203 1.11 22.38 -4.96
C TYR A 203 1.52 20.97 -5.42
N MET A 204 2.76 20.60 -5.12
CA MET A 204 3.14 19.19 -5.08
C MET A 204 2.95 18.65 -3.66
N LEU A 205 2.54 17.38 -3.54
CA LEU A 205 2.30 16.72 -2.27
C LEU A 205 3.25 15.54 -2.09
N PHE A 206 4.01 15.56 -1.01
CA PHE A 206 4.68 14.40 -0.43
C PHE A 206 3.83 13.89 0.73
N PHE A 207 3.36 12.63 0.65
CA PHE A 207 2.37 12.11 1.59
C PHE A 207 2.81 10.83 2.29
N GLY A 208 2.37 10.67 3.55
CA GLY A 208 2.54 9.48 4.39
C GLY A 208 3.74 9.56 5.33
N LEU A 209 4.06 8.45 6.01
CA LEU A 209 5.16 8.41 6.98
C LEU A 209 6.48 8.89 6.37
N VAL A 210 7.13 9.85 6.99
CA VAL A 210 8.44 10.36 6.55
C VAL A 210 9.53 9.44 7.07
N ARG A 211 10.24 8.78 6.15
CA ARG A 211 11.39 7.89 6.40
C ARG A 211 12.45 8.11 5.33
N ALA A 212 13.73 7.83 5.65
CA ALA A 212 14.88 8.08 4.76
C ALA A 212 14.71 7.48 3.36
N TYR A 213 14.19 6.23 3.28
CA TYR A 213 13.99 5.57 2.01
C TYR A 213 12.96 6.24 1.09
N LYS A 214 12.06 7.09 1.64
CA LYS A 214 11.05 7.81 0.87
C LYS A 214 11.57 9.06 0.17
N GLY A 215 12.82 9.46 0.44
CA GLY A 215 13.54 10.44 -0.37
C GLY A 215 13.03 11.88 -0.26
N LEU A 216 12.45 12.30 0.88
CA LEU A 216 12.09 13.70 1.07
C LEU A 216 13.28 14.63 0.89
N ASP A 217 14.48 14.20 1.29
CA ASP A 217 15.74 14.92 1.09
C ASP A 217 16.04 15.16 -0.40
N TRP A 218 15.80 14.16 -1.26
CA TRP A 218 15.95 14.31 -2.72
C TRP A 218 14.91 15.29 -3.31
N LEU A 219 13.66 15.23 -2.81
CA LEU A 219 12.62 16.17 -3.27
C LEU A 219 12.95 17.60 -2.89
N LEU A 220 13.46 17.84 -1.68
CA LEU A 220 13.87 19.17 -1.25
C LEU A 220 15.06 19.71 -2.08
N GLU A 221 16.01 18.85 -2.42
CA GLU A 221 17.11 19.19 -3.30
C GLU A 221 16.63 19.52 -4.73
N ALA A 222 15.76 18.67 -5.29
CA ALA A 222 15.16 18.92 -6.61
C ALA A 222 14.36 20.22 -6.63
N PHE A 223 13.56 20.47 -5.58
CA PHE A 223 12.78 21.69 -5.46
C PHE A 223 13.67 22.95 -5.40
N ALA A 224 14.80 22.87 -4.67
CA ALA A 224 15.76 23.98 -4.62
C ALA A 224 16.32 24.34 -6.01
N LYS A 225 16.55 23.33 -6.88
CA LYS A 225 17.06 23.53 -8.26
C LYS A 225 16.04 24.19 -9.18
N VAL A 226 14.73 24.00 -8.94
CA VAL A 226 13.66 24.53 -9.82
C VAL A 226 12.91 25.73 -9.24
N LYS A 227 13.20 26.15 -8.01
CA LYS A 227 12.41 27.18 -7.30
C LYS A 227 12.34 28.51 -8.03
N ASP A 228 13.43 28.93 -8.66
CA ASP A 228 13.52 30.21 -9.35
C ASP A 228 12.84 30.18 -10.73
N GLU A 229 12.69 29.01 -11.29
CA GLU A 229 12.02 28.76 -12.58
C GLU A 229 10.52 28.49 -12.40
N LEU A 230 10.13 27.81 -11.31
CA LEU A 230 8.75 27.50 -10.95
C LEU A 230 8.30 28.33 -9.72
N THR A 231 8.19 29.65 -9.89
CA THR A 231 7.98 30.60 -8.79
C THR A 231 6.68 30.40 -8.03
N GLU A 232 5.65 29.84 -8.65
CA GLU A 232 4.34 29.59 -8.06
C GLU A 232 4.23 28.21 -7.38
N LEU A 233 5.27 27.35 -7.50
CA LEU A 233 5.26 26.01 -6.96
C LEU A 233 5.54 25.98 -5.45
N HIS A 234 4.75 25.22 -4.71
CA HIS A 234 4.90 24.96 -3.28
C HIS A 234 4.90 23.45 -3.01
N LEU A 235 5.50 23.03 -1.91
CA LEU A 235 5.49 21.64 -1.45
C LEU A 235 4.68 21.52 -0.16
N ILE A 236 3.73 20.58 -0.14
CA ILE A 236 3.06 20.12 1.07
C ILE A 236 3.71 18.80 1.47
N VAL A 237 4.23 18.71 2.70
CA VAL A 237 4.70 17.48 3.33
C VAL A 237 3.70 17.11 4.41
N ALA A 238 2.93 16.04 4.21
CA ALA A 238 1.87 15.64 5.12
C ALA A 238 2.03 14.19 5.59
N GLY A 239 2.22 14.00 6.90
CA GLY A 239 2.39 12.70 7.55
C GLY A 239 3.36 12.74 8.73
N GLU A 240 3.31 11.70 9.57
CA GLU A 240 4.17 11.58 10.76
C GLU A 240 5.64 11.37 10.35
N PHE A 241 6.55 12.09 11.01
CA PHE A 241 7.99 11.88 10.89
C PHE A 241 8.44 10.75 11.82
N TYR A 242 9.04 9.73 11.21
CA TYR A 242 9.68 8.60 11.93
C TYR A 242 11.20 8.75 11.95
N GLU A 243 11.68 9.94 11.63
CA GLU A 243 13.06 10.40 11.67
C GLU A 243 13.11 11.78 12.29
N ASP A 244 14.33 12.29 12.46
CA ASP A 244 14.57 13.64 12.93
C ASP A 244 14.04 14.67 11.92
N GLU A 245 13.00 15.40 12.30
CA GLU A 245 12.39 16.46 11.49
C GLU A 245 13.34 17.64 11.31
N ASP A 246 14.19 17.93 12.30
CA ASP A 246 15.06 19.12 12.28
C ASP A 246 16.06 19.07 11.13
N LYS A 247 16.50 17.88 10.72
CA LYS A 247 17.34 17.71 9.53
C LYS A 247 16.68 18.25 8.27
N TYR A 248 15.38 17.98 8.10
CA TYR A 248 14.62 18.44 6.93
C TYR A 248 14.31 19.93 7.03
N ARG A 249 13.99 20.44 8.23
CA ARG A 249 13.81 21.89 8.46
C ARG A 249 15.07 22.67 8.16
N LYS A 250 16.23 22.13 8.57
CA LYS A 250 17.53 22.71 8.22
C LYS A 250 17.75 22.72 6.72
N GLN A 251 17.52 21.61 6.02
CA GLN A 251 17.64 21.54 4.56
C GLN A 251 16.74 22.55 3.84
N ILE A 252 15.49 22.73 4.31
CA ILE A 252 14.53 23.71 3.80
C ILE A 252 15.10 25.13 3.96
N ALA A 253 15.65 25.45 5.13
CA ALA A 253 16.22 26.77 5.41
C ALA A 253 17.49 27.02 4.55
N ASP A 254 18.42 26.07 4.53
CA ASP A 254 19.67 26.16 3.77
C ASP A 254 19.41 26.34 2.26
N ASN A 255 18.32 25.76 1.74
CA ASN A 255 17.90 25.87 0.35
C ASN A 255 17.00 27.10 0.05
N GLY A 256 16.67 27.92 1.04
CA GLY A 256 15.80 29.08 0.87
C GLY A 256 14.36 28.73 0.48
N LEU A 257 13.82 27.66 1.07
CA LEU A 257 12.48 27.12 0.79
C LEU A 257 11.46 27.37 1.92
N ILE A 258 11.79 28.16 2.95
CA ILE A 258 10.97 28.35 4.17
C ILE A 258 9.54 28.75 3.81
N ASP A 259 9.35 29.69 2.90
CA ASP A 259 8.02 30.21 2.51
C ASP A 259 7.32 29.33 1.45
N ARG A 260 7.97 28.27 1.01
CA ARG A 260 7.53 27.42 -0.10
C ARG A 260 7.21 25.98 0.32
N VAL A 261 7.59 25.58 1.55
CA VAL A 261 7.38 24.22 2.08
C VAL A 261 6.48 24.27 3.30
N ILE A 262 5.38 23.55 3.26
CA ILE A 262 4.37 23.43 4.32
C ILE A 262 4.47 22.05 4.93
N ILE A 263 4.89 21.96 6.20
CA ILE A 263 4.99 20.69 6.92
C ILE A 263 3.76 20.51 7.83
N LYS A 264 3.14 19.35 7.71
CA LYS A 264 2.07 18.83 8.57
C LYS A 264 2.53 17.52 9.17
N ASN A 265 3.28 17.60 10.29
CA ASN A 265 3.82 16.44 11.01
C ASN A 265 2.75 15.85 11.95
N GLU A 266 1.78 15.19 11.38
CA GLU A 266 0.70 14.53 12.11
C GLU A 266 0.15 13.34 11.30
N PHE A 267 -0.52 12.42 11.98
CA PHE A 267 -1.29 11.38 11.28
C PHE A 267 -2.49 12.02 10.59
N ILE A 268 -2.57 11.87 9.29
CA ILE A 268 -3.70 12.39 8.50
C ILE A 268 -4.79 11.31 8.49
N ALA A 269 -5.94 11.64 9.06
CA ALA A 269 -7.10 10.73 9.07
C ALA A 269 -7.67 10.55 7.65
N ASP A 270 -8.25 9.39 7.38
CA ASP A 270 -8.81 9.05 6.06
C ASP A 270 -9.81 10.08 5.53
N ALA A 271 -10.64 10.64 6.42
CA ALA A 271 -11.60 11.69 6.08
C ALA A 271 -10.95 13.01 5.62
N ASP A 272 -9.70 13.25 6.01
CA ASP A 272 -8.96 14.46 5.69
C ASP A 272 -8.09 14.34 4.43
N LEU A 273 -7.87 13.12 3.92
CA LEU A 273 -7.07 12.88 2.70
C LEU A 273 -7.55 13.72 1.53
N ARG A 274 -8.87 13.84 1.34
CA ARG A 274 -9.48 14.63 0.28
C ARG A 274 -9.06 16.11 0.28
N LYS A 275 -8.66 16.67 1.42
CA LYS A 275 -8.16 18.05 1.52
C LYS A 275 -6.76 18.16 0.91
N TYR A 276 -5.84 17.28 1.33
CA TYR A 276 -4.46 17.30 0.86
C TYR A 276 -4.35 16.92 -0.61
N PHE A 277 -4.98 15.80 -1.00
CA PHE A 277 -5.00 15.39 -2.40
C PHE A 277 -5.80 16.35 -3.28
N GLY A 278 -6.90 16.93 -2.77
CA GLY A 278 -7.69 17.96 -3.48
C GLY A 278 -6.86 19.20 -3.80
N ALA A 279 -6.07 19.68 -2.84
CA ALA A 279 -5.22 20.87 -3.02
C ALA A 279 -4.02 20.62 -3.96
N ALA A 280 -3.51 19.38 -4.03
CA ALA A 280 -2.35 19.03 -4.81
C ALA A 280 -2.63 18.98 -6.32
N ASP A 281 -1.64 19.38 -7.11
CA ASP A 281 -1.62 19.22 -8.58
C ASP A 281 -0.84 17.96 -8.98
N LEU A 282 0.21 17.61 -8.23
CA LEU A 282 1.08 16.48 -8.47
C LEU A 282 1.44 15.79 -7.16
N ILE A 283 1.36 14.46 -7.13
CA ILE A 283 1.83 13.65 -6.00
C ILE A 283 3.25 13.19 -6.28
N VAL A 284 4.19 13.41 -5.35
CA VAL A 284 5.60 13.09 -5.58
C VAL A 284 6.08 12.03 -4.59
N GLN A 285 6.60 10.93 -5.11
CA GLN A 285 7.11 9.79 -4.36
C GLN A 285 8.54 9.46 -4.81
N PRO A 286 9.54 10.23 -4.35
CA PRO A 286 10.93 10.12 -4.79
C PRO A 286 11.68 9.03 -4.01
N TYR A 287 11.07 7.84 -3.91
CA TYR A 287 11.56 6.76 -3.06
C TYR A 287 12.91 6.24 -3.54
N LYS A 288 13.82 6.01 -2.60
CA LYS A 288 15.14 5.42 -2.88
C LYS A 288 15.04 3.91 -3.08
N THR A 289 14.10 3.29 -2.36
CA THR A 289 13.75 1.88 -2.48
C THR A 289 12.26 1.72 -2.20
N ALA A 290 11.58 0.82 -2.90
CA ALA A 290 10.20 0.45 -2.62
C ALA A 290 9.87 -0.91 -3.24
N THR A 291 8.92 -1.65 -2.66
CA THR A 291 8.22 -2.76 -3.35
C THR A 291 6.96 -2.23 -4.01
N GLN A 292 6.21 -1.39 -3.28
CA GLN A 292 4.97 -0.74 -3.73
C GLN A 292 4.66 0.48 -2.86
N SER A 293 3.66 1.27 -3.27
CA SER A 293 3.14 2.38 -2.47
C SER A 293 1.61 2.48 -2.55
N GLY A 294 0.95 2.37 -1.41
CA GLY A 294 -0.47 2.68 -1.30
C GLY A 294 -0.81 4.15 -1.61
N VAL A 295 0.17 5.05 -1.50
CA VAL A 295 -0.01 6.49 -1.81
C VAL A 295 -0.35 6.70 -3.28
N THR A 296 0.22 5.92 -4.19
CA THR A 296 -0.13 5.97 -5.62
C THR A 296 -1.61 5.62 -5.84
N GLN A 297 -2.11 4.63 -5.12
CA GLN A 297 -3.52 4.23 -5.23
C GLN A 297 -4.48 5.26 -4.66
N VAL A 298 -4.09 5.94 -3.57
CA VAL A 298 -4.82 7.11 -3.05
C VAL A 298 -4.81 8.25 -4.08
N ALA A 299 -3.68 8.51 -4.70
CA ALA A 299 -3.58 9.51 -5.78
C ALA A 299 -4.52 9.19 -6.95
N PHE A 300 -4.59 7.94 -7.36
CA PHE A 300 -5.50 7.48 -8.43
C PHE A 300 -6.97 7.64 -8.04
N HIS A 301 -7.33 7.34 -6.78
CA HIS A 301 -8.68 7.62 -6.28
C HIS A 301 -9.05 9.10 -6.48
N PHE A 302 -8.16 10.00 -6.10
CA PHE A 302 -8.36 11.45 -6.23
C PHE A 302 -7.99 12.00 -7.62
N GLU A 303 -7.68 11.14 -8.59
CA GLU A 303 -7.34 11.49 -9.98
C GLU A 303 -6.15 12.45 -10.08
N LYS A 304 -5.14 12.22 -9.25
CA LYS A 304 -3.93 13.04 -9.22
C LYS A 304 -2.77 12.33 -9.91
N PRO A 305 -2.14 12.97 -10.92
CA PRO A 305 -0.91 12.47 -11.53
C PRO A 305 0.20 12.29 -10.48
N CYS A 306 1.06 11.30 -10.74
CA CYS A 306 2.17 10.98 -9.85
C CYS A 306 3.53 11.17 -10.54
N LEU A 307 4.51 11.72 -9.80
CA LEU A 307 5.92 11.62 -10.11
C LEU A 307 6.53 10.62 -9.13
N VAL A 308 7.02 9.51 -9.63
CA VAL A 308 7.62 8.45 -8.83
C VAL A 308 9.01 8.11 -9.36
N THR A 309 9.90 7.65 -8.48
CA THR A 309 11.13 6.99 -8.90
C THR A 309 10.85 5.56 -9.35
N ASN A 310 11.54 5.09 -10.38
CA ASN A 310 11.40 3.75 -10.93
C ASN A 310 12.16 2.72 -10.09
N VAL A 311 11.64 2.43 -8.89
CA VAL A 311 12.21 1.47 -7.93
C VAL A 311 11.17 0.42 -7.55
N GLY A 312 11.56 -0.85 -7.59
CA GLY A 312 10.65 -1.98 -7.33
C GLY A 312 9.39 -1.91 -8.19
N GLY A 313 8.22 -2.19 -7.60
CA GLY A 313 6.94 -2.09 -8.31
C GLY A 313 6.33 -0.69 -8.37
N LEU A 314 7.02 0.35 -7.87
CA LEU A 314 6.45 1.69 -7.81
C LEU A 314 6.27 2.32 -9.20
N GLY A 315 7.24 2.10 -10.11
CA GLY A 315 7.18 2.59 -11.47
C GLY A 315 6.30 1.77 -12.42
N GLU A 316 6.00 0.51 -12.07
CA GLU A 316 5.28 -0.43 -12.94
C GLU A 316 3.87 0.05 -13.31
N ILE A 317 3.21 0.80 -12.42
CA ILE A 317 1.84 1.27 -12.57
C ILE A 317 1.74 2.68 -13.14
N ILE A 318 2.86 3.37 -13.37
CA ILE A 318 2.89 4.73 -13.93
C ILE A 318 3.26 4.67 -15.40
N HIS A 319 2.31 4.92 -16.27
CA HIS A 319 2.59 5.09 -17.70
C HIS A 319 3.31 6.42 -17.92
N HIS A 320 4.65 6.36 -17.96
CA HIS A 320 5.54 7.52 -18.08
C HIS A 320 5.15 8.44 -19.24
N GLY A 321 5.01 9.73 -18.95
CA GLY A 321 4.62 10.77 -19.92
C GLY A 321 3.14 10.76 -20.35
N LYS A 322 2.29 9.88 -19.74
CA LYS A 322 0.86 9.78 -20.04
C LYS A 322 -0.04 10.09 -18.86
N MET A 323 0.26 9.53 -17.68
CA MET A 323 -0.50 9.74 -16.45
C MET A 323 0.37 10.19 -15.28
N GLY A 324 1.64 10.41 -15.53
CA GLY A 324 2.65 10.77 -14.56
C GLY A 324 4.04 10.48 -15.08
N TYR A 325 5.01 10.46 -14.16
CA TYR A 325 6.40 10.16 -14.48
C TYR A 325 6.90 9.03 -13.60
N ALA A 326 7.52 8.01 -14.22
CA ALA A 326 8.38 7.04 -13.58
C ALA A 326 9.81 7.36 -14.01
N VAL A 327 10.62 7.94 -13.12
CA VAL A 327 11.95 8.48 -13.43
C VAL A 327 13.06 7.69 -12.72
N ASP A 328 14.28 7.81 -13.19
CA ASP A 328 15.43 7.21 -12.53
C ASP A 328 15.55 7.74 -11.08
N PRO A 329 16.03 6.90 -10.13
CA PRO A 329 16.12 7.27 -8.72
C PRO A 329 17.30 8.23 -8.46
N GLN A 330 17.21 9.44 -8.97
CA GLN A 330 18.18 10.51 -8.86
C GLN A 330 17.51 11.88 -8.93
N VAL A 331 18.15 12.87 -8.29
CA VAL A 331 17.59 14.22 -8.13
C VAL A 331 17.35 14.91 -9.48
N ASP A 332 18.28 14.81 -10.42
CA ASP A 332 18.16 15.50 -11.70
C ASP A 332 17.00 14.99 -12.57
N ALA A 333 16.70 13.70 -12.52
CA ALA A 333 15.52 13.15 -13.19
C ALA A 333 14.19 13.66 -12.57
N ILE A 334 14.17 13.89 -11.26
CA ILE A 334 13.04 14.54 -10.59
C ILE A 334 12.89 15.99 -11.06
N VAL A 335 14.02 16.73 -11.17
CA VAL A 335 14.08 18.11 -11.66
C VAL A 335 13.48 18.22 -13.06
N GLU A 336 13.94 17.38 -14.00
CA GLU A 336 13.46 17.38 -15.39
C GLU A 336 11.96 17.13 -15.47
N ALA A 337 11.45 16.15 -14.70
CA ALA A 337 10.02 15.83 -14.66
C ALA A 337 9.18 16.97 -14.05
N LEU A 338 9.65 17.66 -13.01
CA LEU A 338 8.97 18.83 -12.43
C LEU A 338 8.89 19.98 -13.44
N ILE A 339 9.98 20.26 -14.15
CA ILE A 339 10.03 21.31 -15.17
C ILE A 339 9.05 20.96 -16.31
N ASP A 340 9.10 19.74 -16.85
CA ASP A 340 8.20 19.33 -17.93
C ASP A 340 6.73 19.40 -17.48
N TYR A 341 6.41 18.94 -16.27
CA TYR A 341 5.05 18.93 -15.77
C TYR A 341 4.43 20.33 -15.69
N TYR A 342 5.11 21.26 -15.05
CA TYR A 342 4.56 22.59 -14.79
C TYR A 342 4.72 23.56 -15.96
N LYS A 343 5.79 23.48 -16.75
CA LYS A 343 5.97 24.36 -17.92
C LYS A 343 5.12 23.99 -19.11
N ASN A 344 4.88 22.68 -19.31
CA ASN A 344 4.10 22.20 -20.44
C ASN A 344 2.65 21.88 -20.07
N ASP A 345 2.18 22.34 -18.90
CA ASP A 345 0.80 22.20 -18.40
C ASP A 345 0.26 20.75 -18.57
N ARG A 346 1.02 19.75 -18.08
CA ARG A 346 0.69 18.34 -18.27
C ARG A 346 -0.51 17.87 -17.45
N GLN A 347 -0.95 18.65 -16.45
CA GLN A 347 -1.94 18.22 -15.47
C GLN A 347 -3.22 17.68 -16.13
N THR A 348 -3.84 18.46 -17.03
CA THR A 348 -5.11 18.08 -17.65
C THR A 348 -4.99 16.78 -18.46
N ALA A 349 -4.00 16.70 -19.34
CA ALA A 349 -3.79 15.52 -20.19
C ALA A 349 -3.49 14.26 -19.36
N PHE A 350 -2.67 14.38 -18.30
CA PHE A 350 -2.35 13.25 -17.43
C PHE A 350 -3.55 12.81 -16.60
N THR A 351 -4.35 13.75 -16.11
CA THR A 351 -5.57 13.44 -15.35
C THR A 351 -6.60 12.73 -16.23
N GLU A 352 -6.82 13.19 -17.47
CA GLU A 352 -7.74 12.55 -18.40
C GLU A 352 -7.32 11.12 -18.75
N TYR A 353 -6.03 10.89 -18.96
CA TYR A 353 -5.51 9.54 -19.18
C TYR A 353 -5.69 8.66 -17.94
N LEU A 354 -5.34 9.18 -16.75
CA LEU A 354 -5.47 8.48 -15.48
C LEU A 354 -6.92 8.06 -15.19
N ILE A 355 -7.91 8.92 -15.47
CA ILE A 355 -9.33 8.60 -15.28
C ILE A 355 -9.75 7.35 -16.07
N LYS A 356 -9.25 7.20 -17.29
CA LYS A 356 -9.52 6.03 -18.14
C LYS A 356 -8.78 4.79 -17.61
N GLU A 357 -7.53 4.97 -17.24
CA GLU A 357 -6.64 3.87 -16.86
C GLU A 357 -6.99 3.26 -15.49
N LYS A 358 -7.47 4.07 -14.53
CA LYS A 358 -7.78 3.60 -13.18
C LYS A 358 -8.84 2.50 -13.11
N GLU A 359 -9.66 2.33 -14.16
CA GLU A 359 -10.65 1.24 -14.24
C GLU A 359 -9.98 -0.14 -14.25
N LEU A 360 -8.73 -0.24 -14.71
CA LEU A 360 -7.95 -1.48 -14.69
C LEU A 360 -7.49 -1.88 -13.28
N TYR A 361 -7.62 -0.98 -12.33
CA TYR A 361 -7.22 -1.17 -10.92
C TYR A 361 -8.43 -1.37 -10.01
N GLY A 362 -9.47 -2.01 -10.52
CA GLY A 362 -10.69 -2.29 -9.76
C GLY A 362 -10.54 -3.43 -8.76
N TRP A 363 -11.28 -3.38 -7.66
CA TRP A 363 -11.33 -4.46 -6.66
C TRP A 363 -11.91 -5.77 -7.21
N ASN A 364 -12.79 -5.69 -8.20
CA ASN A 364 -13.29 -6.84 -8.94
C ASN A 364 -12.17 -7.54 -9.73
N ILE A 365 -11.21 -6.80 -10.29
CA ILE A 365 -10.03 -7.38 -10.98
C ILE A 365 -9.16 -8.15 -9.98
N MET A 366 -8.97 -7.58 -8.77
CA MET A 366 -8.28 -8.25 -7.69
C MET A 366 -9.00 -9.56 -7.28
N ALA A 367 -10.32 -9.53 -7.09
CA ALA A 367 -11.08 -10.73 -6.76
C ALA A 367 -10.97 -11.81 -7.86
N GLN A 368 -11.03 -11.41 -9.13
CA GLN A 368 -10.85 -12.31 -10.26
C GLN A 368 -9.47 -12.99 -10.29
N ALA A 369 -8.42 -12.33 -9.77
CA ALA A 369 -7.10 -12.96 -9.67
C ALA A 369 -7.12 -14.21 -8.78
N PHE A 370 -7.87 -14.20 -7.68
CA PHE A 370 -8.05 -15.37 -6.82
C PHE A 370 -8.83 -16.48 -7.54
N TYR A 371 -9.88 -16.13 -8.31
CA TYR A 371 -10.65 -17.13 -9.05
C TYR A 371 -9.82 -17.79 -10.16
N ARG A 372 -8.93 -17.05 -10.84
CA ARG A 372 -7.98 -17.61 -11.81
C ARG A 372 -7.05 -18.64 -11.16
N ILE A 373 -6.47 -18.27 -9.99
CA ILE A 373 -5.61 -19.21 -9.25
C ILE A 373 -6.37 -20.46 -8.84
N LEU A 374 -7.63 -20.35 -8.37
CA LEU A 374 -8.46 -21.51 -8.03
C LEU A 374 -8.65 -22.42 -9.23
N LEU A 375 -8.98 -21.89 -10.41
CA LEU A 375 -9.12 -22.64 -11.64
C LEU A 375 -7.81 -23.33 -12.07
N ASP A 376 -6.65 -22.70 -11.84
CA ASP A 376 -5.36 -23.26 -12.20
C ASP A 376 -4.89 -24.35 -11.21
N ILE A 377 -5.33 -24.32 -9.94
CA ILE A 377 -5.10 -25.36 -8.94
C ILE A 377 -5.92 -26.63 -9.25
N GLU A 378 -7.07 -26.49 -9.92
CA GLU A 378 -7.97 -27.61 -10.24
C GLU A 378 -7.60 -28.34 -11.55
N LYS A 379 -6.70 -27.76 -12.36
CA LYS A 379 -6.14 -28.40 -13.56
C LYS A 379 -5.03 -29.40 -13.22
#